data_320907f2ea2a89dd9357d9b26bd4592a
#
_entry.id   320907f2ea2a89dd9357d9b26bd4592a
#
_cell.length_a   1.000
_cell.length_b   1.000
_cell.length_c   1.000
_cell.angle_alpha   90.00
_cell.angle_beta   90.00
_cell.angle_gamma   90.00
#
_symmetry.space_group_name_H-M   'P 1'
#
loop_
_entity.id
_entity.type
_entity.pdbx_description
1 polymer ?
#
loop_
_entity_poly.entity_id
_entity_poly.type
_entity_poly.pdbx_seq_one_letter_code
_entity_poly.pdbx_strand_id
1 'polypeptide(L)'
;KEYRRQRQMCIRDRLGPTLMEFGSEAQKRRFLPRMAASADMWAQGWSEPNAGSDMAAITSKALRDGDHYVLNGQKTWSTRAIFADWLFGLFRSEPGSTRHHGLSFLMVPLDAPGVSIRPIKALNGKDAFAEVFFDDVRVPLDNLIGAEGQGWHVAMATAGFERGLLLRSPARFQYTARKLVELFKACLLYTSPSPRD
;
A
#
# COMPACT_ATOMS: atom_id res chain seq x y z
N LYS A 1 -6.79 -3.09 -21.15
CA LYS A 1 -6.52 -4.36 -20.39
C LYS A 1 -5.45 -4.19 -19.30
N GLU A 2 -4.45 -3.35 -19.49
CA GLU A 2 -3.39 -3.05 -18.52
C GLU A 2 -3.93 -2.33 -17.27
N TYR A 3 -4.90 -1.45 -17.44
CA TYR A 3 -5.56 -0.70 -16.37
C TYR A 3 -6.30 -1.60 -15.36
N ARG A 4 -6.87 -2.73 -15.76
CA ARG A 4 -7.56 -3.66 -14.86
C ARG A 4 -6.62 -4.46 -13.96
N ARG A 5 -5.44 -4.88 -14.46
CA ARG A 5 -4.45 -5.62 -13.66
C ARG A 5 -3.86 -4.75 -12.54
N GLN A 6 -3.72 -3.46 -12.79
CA GLN A 6 -3.13 -2.51 -11.85
C GLN A 6 -4.10 -2.02 -10.77
N ARG A 7 -5.43 -2.09 -11.00
CA ARG A 7 -6.45 -1.79 -9.99
C ARG A 7 -6.43 -2.76 -8.81
N GLN A 8 -5.86 -3.94 -8.98
CA GLN A 8 -5.89 -5.02 -7.99
C GLN A 8 -4.62 -5.11 -7.13
N MET A 9 -3.62 -4.27 -7.38
CA MET A 9 -2.29 -4.43 -6.78
C MET A 9 -2.28 -4.26 -5.25
N CYS A 10 -2.98 -3.27 -4.69
CA CYS A 10 -3.08 -3.09 -3.23
C CYS A 10 -4.24 -3.86 -2.60
N ILE A 11 -5.15 -4.40 -3.41
CA ILE A 11 -6.35 -5.08 -2.95
C ILE A 11 -6.08 -6.55 -2.68
N ARG A 12 -5.50 -7.27 -3.65
CA ARG A 12 -5.35 -8.73 -3.59
C ARG A 12 -4.26 -9.19 -2.64
N ASP A 13 -3.18 -8.44 -2.60
CA ASP A 13 -1.95 -8.83 -1.91
C ASP A 13 -1.73 -8.13 -0.57
N ARG A 14 -2.57 -7.17 -0.22
CA ARG A 14 -2.42 -6.36 0.99
C ARG A 14 -3.73 -6.20 1.73
N LEU A 15 -4.55 -5.21 1.39
CA LEU A 15 -5.72 -4.83 2.17
C LEU A 15 -6.83 -5.89 2.19
N GLY A 16 -7.07 -6.61 1.09
CA GLY A 16 -8.08 -7.67 1.05
C GLY A 16 -7.84 -8.76 2.11
N PRO A 17 -6.66 -9.43 2.10
CA PRO A 17 -6.30 -10.37 3.15
C PRO A 17 -6.30 -9.76 4.56
N THR A 18 -5.84 -8.51 4.70
CA THR A 18 -5.84 -7.80 5.99
C THR A 18 -7.27 -7.62 6.52
N LEU A 19 -8.21 -7.22 5.67
CA LEU A 19 -9.62 -7.12 6.06
C LEU A 19 -10.25 -8.47 6.40
N MET A 20 -9.87 -9.53 5.67
CA MET A 20 -10.36 -10.89 5.98
C MET A 20 -9.94 -11.34 7.37
N GLU A 21 -8.73 -10.98 7.80
CA GLU A 21 -8.18 -11.40 9.09
C GLU A 21 -8.59 -10.45 10.23
N PHE A 22 -8.42 -9.14 10.04
CA PHE A 22 -8.56 -8.15 11.11
C PHE A 22 -9.81 -7.28 11.01
N GLY A 23 -10.51 -7.28 9.88
CA GLY A 23 -11.69 -6.44 9.68
C GLY A 23 -12.92 -6.96 10.43
N SER A 24 -13.78 -6.03 10.85
CA SER A 24 -15.09 -6.37 11.38
C SER A 24 -15.98 -6.97 10.27
N GLU A 25 -17.02 -7.70 10.66
CA GLU A 25 -17.97 -8.26 9.69
C GLU A 25 -18.69 -7.17 8.86
N ALA A 26 -18.92 -6.00 9.45
CA ALA A 26 -19.46 -4.84 8.75
C ALA A 26 -18.49 -4.33 7.68
N GLN A 27 -17.21 -4.19 8.02
CA GLN A 27 -16.16 -3.79 7.08
C GLN A 27 -16.00 -4.82 5.95
N LYS A 28 -15.97 -6.11 6.27
CA LYS A 28 -15.87 -7.18 5.27
C LYS A 28 -17.03 -7.11 4.27
N ARG A 29 -18.29 -7.03 4.76
CA ARG A 29 -19.47 -6.91 3.91
C ARG A 29 -19.50 -5.64 3.06
N ARG A 30 -18.99 -4.53 3.60
CA ARG A 30 -18.95 -3.25 2.88
C ARG A 30 -17.87 -3.22 1.80
N PHE A 31 -16.65 -3.62 2.13
CA PHE A 31 -15.49 -3.34 1.28
C PHE A 31 -15.07 -4.51 0.38
N LEU A 32 -15.11 -5.77 0.85
CA LEU A 32 -14.61 -6.90 0.07
C LEU A 32 -15.31 -7.09 -1.28
N PRO A 33 -16.64 -7.00 -1.40
CA PRO A 33 -17.31 -7.12 -2.69
C PRO A 33 -16.92 -6.01 -3.67
N ARG A 34 -16.78 -4.77 -3.20
CA ARG A 34 -16.37 -3.60 -3.99
C ARG A 34 -14.93 -3.73 -4.48
N MET A 35 -14.04 -4.21 -3.61
CA MET A 35 -12.66 -4.55 -3.95
C MET A 35 -12.59 -5.64 -5.02
N ALA A 36 -13.35 -6.72 -4.87
CA ALA A 36 -13.39 -7.81 -5.84
C ALA A 36 -13.89 -7.35 -7.21
N ALA A 37 -14.89 -6.46 -7.23
CA ALA A 37 -15.42 -5.84 -8.44
C ALA A 37 -14.49 -4.75 -9.02
N SER A 38 -13.41 -4.37 -8.33
CA SER A 38 -12.58 -3.21 -8.66
C SER A 38 -13.38 -1.90 -8.75
N ALA A 39 -14.43 -1.78 -7.92
CA ALA A 39 -15.26 -0.59 -7.83
C ALA A 39 -14.59 0.51 -7.02
N ASP A 40 -13.78 0.15 -6.03
CA ASP A 40 -12.97 1.08 -5.26
C ASP A 40 -11.47 0.85 -5.55
N MET A 41 -10.73 1.94 -5.68
CA MET A 41 -9.28 1.93 -5.81
C MET A 41 -8.65 2.29 -4.46
N TRP A 42 -7.59 1.57 -4.10
CA TRP A 42 -6.93 1.71 -2.81
C TRP A 42 -5.46 2.06 -2.95
N ALA A 43 -5.01 3.02 -2.17
CA ALA A 43 -3.62 3.38 -2.02
C ALA A 43 -3.09 2.99 -0.64
N GLN A 44 -1.79 2.78 -0.54
CA GLN A 44 -1.10 2.51 0.72
C GLN A 44 -0.42 3.78 1.21
N GLY A 45 -0.66 4.16 2.46
CA GLY A 45 -0.09 5.33 3.12
C GLY A 45 0.74 4.93 4.35
N TRP A 46 1.96 4.40 4.12
CA TRP A 46 2.86 4.01 5.21
C TRP A 46 3.99 5.00 5.37
N SER A 47 4.76 5.23 4.30
CA SER A 47 5.94 6.10 4.35
C SER A 47 5.59 7.55 4.61
N GLU A 48 6.46 8.23 5.33
CA GLU A 48 6.45 9.69 5.56
C GLU A 48 7.79 10.28 5.11
N PRO A 49 7.91 11.60 4.95
CA PRO A 49 9.18 12.20 4.51
C PRO A 49 10.39 11.77 5.34
N ASN A 50 10.20 11.59 6.66
CA ASN A 50 11.26 11.19 7.60
C ASN A 50 11.14 9.73 8.07
N ALA A 51 10.22 8.94 7.53
CA ALA A 51 9.95 7.56 7.95
C ALA A 51 9.66 6.66 6.75
N GLY A 52 10.72 6.14 6.15
CA GLY A 52 10.66 5.17 5.06
C GLY A 52 11.02 3.77 5.53
N SER A 53 12.32 3.42 5.47
CA SER A 53 12.81 2.11 5.96
C SER A 53 12.57 1.92 7.45
N ASP A 54 12.68 2.99 8.24
CA ASP A 54 12.24 2.99 9.64
C ASP A 54 10.77 3.42 9.74
N MET A 55 9.86 2.52 9.36
CA MET A 55 8.42 2.78 9.39
C MET A 55 7.89 3.02 10.81
N ALA A 56 8.57 2.54 11.85
CA ALA A 56 8.19 2.78 13.23
C ALA A 56 8.38 4.25 13.68
N ALA A 57 9.10 5.06 12.90
CA ALA A 57 9.33 6.47 13.16
C ALA A 57 8.22 7.40 12.61
N ILE A 58 7.10 6.87 12.11
CA ILE A 58 5.99 7.68 11.61
C ILE A 58 5.44 8.62 12.68
N THR A 59 5.06 9.80 12.24
CA THR A 59 4.60 10.92 13.09
C THR A 59 3.20 11.40 12.78
N SER A 60 2.61 11.03 11.62
CA SER A 60 1.22 11.36 11.31
C SER A 60 0.29 10.86 12.39
N LYS A 61 -0.58 11.72 12.87
CA LYS A 61 -1.45 11.48 14.02
C LYS A 61 -2.85 11.12 13.58
N ALA A 62 -3.55 10.35 14.42
CA ALA A 62 -4.97 10.10 14.34
C ALA A 62 -5.52 10.12 15.77
N LEU A 63 -5.86 11.29 16.26
CA LEU A 63 -6.31 11.47 17.65
C LEU A 63 -7.83 11.29 17.70
N ARG A 64 -8.30 10.55 18.70
CA ARG A 64 -9.73 10.32 18.88
C ARG A 64 -10.43 11.59 19.38
N ASP A 65 -11.52 11.95 18.70
CA ASP A 65 -12.42 13.04 19.04
C ASP A 65 -13.87 12.54 18.91
N GLY A 66 -14.48 12.18 20.03
CA GLY A 66 -15.82 11.61 20.07
C GLY A 66 -15.93 10.31 19.29
N ASP A 67 -16.71 10.29 18.23
CA ASP A 67 -16.97 9.16 17.34
C ASP A 67 -16.08 9.12 16.09
N HIS A 68 -15.07 9.97 16.02
CA HIS A 68 -14.12 10.09 14.92
C HIS A 68 -12.68 10.07 15.38
N TYR A 69 -11.77 9.78 14.43
CA TYR A 69 -10.37 10.16 14.51
C TYR A 69 -10.16 11.47 13.74
N VAL A 70 -9.35 12.37 14.27
CA VAL A 70 -8.85 13.57 13.58
C VAL A 70 -7.42 13.30 13.16
N LEU A 71 -7.21 13.29 11.83
CA LEU A 71 -5.93 12.96 11.23
C LEU A 71 -5.18 14.22 10.85
N ASN A 72 -3.90 14.28 11.23
CA ASN A 72 -2.95 15.33 10.88
C ASN A 72 -1.59 14.72 10.50
N GLY A 73 -1.03 15.18 9.37
CA GLY A 73 0.29 14.73 8.93
C GLY A 73 0.41 14.58 7.43
N GLN A 74 1.42 13.82 7.01
CA GLN A 74 1.74 13.62 5.60
C GLN A 74 2.20 12.20 5.35
N LYS A 75 1.70 11.59 4.26
CA LYS A 75 2.23 10.36 3.69
C LYS A 75 2.89 10.66 2.36
N THR A 76 3.96 9.93 2.04
CA THR A 76 4.67 10.07 0.77
C THR A 76 4.87 8.73 0.07
N TRP A 77 5.22 8.78 -1.21
CA TRP A 77 5.41 7.62 -2.06
C TRP A 77 4.19 6.70 -2.15
N SER A 78 3.00 7.26 -1.88
CA SER A 78 1.75 6.51 -1.98
C SER A 78 1.44 6.20 -3.45
N THR A 79 1.65 4.93 -3.82
CA THR A 79 1.48 4.47 -5.21
C THR A 79 0.07 4.75 -5.69
N ARG A 80 -0.06 5.57 -6.75
CA ARG A 80 -1.32 5.91 -7.42
C ARG A 80 -2.40 6.55 -6.56
N ALA A 81 -2.06 7.14 -5.43
CA ALA A 81 -3.05 7.78 -4.58
C ALA A 81 -3.85 8.88 -5.30
N ILE A 82 -3.31 9.51 -6.34
CA ILE A 82 -4.05 10.49 -7.17
C ILE A 82 -5.27 9.90 -7.91
N PHE A 83 -5.34 8.57 -8.05
CA PHE A 83 -6.42 7.87 -8.72
C PHE A 83 -7.23 6.98 -7.77
N ALA A 84 -6.88 6.99 -6.49
CA ALA A 84 -7.50 6.12 -5.50
C ALA A 84 -8.67 6.81 -4.81
N ASP A 85 -9.67 6.02 -4.44
CA ASP A 85 -10.82 6.47 -3.65
C ASP A 85 -10.51 6.41 -2.16
N TRP A 86 -9.64 5.48 -1.77
CA TRP A 86 -9.31 5.19 -0.38
C TRP A 86 -7.81 5.04 -0.18
N LEU A 87 -7.36 5.38 1.03
CA LEU A 87 -6.03 5.07 1.52
C LEU A 87 -6.13 4.20 2.77
N PHE A 88 -5.29 3.19 2.89
CA PHE A 88 -5.08 2.48 4.15
C PHE A 88 -3.67 2.78 4.67
N GLY A 89 -3.57 3.05 5.96
CA GLY A 89 -2.29 3.49 6.51
C GLY A 89 -2.18 3.40 8.02
N LEU A 90 -0.94 3.61 8.48
CA LEU A 90 -0.58 3.68 9.89
C LEU A 90 -0.55 5.13 10.36
N PHE A 91 -1.16 5.36 11.52
CA PHE A 91 -1.19 6.65 12.18
C PHE A 91 -0.95 6.47 13.68
N ARG A 92 -0.34 7.47 14.30
CA ARG A 92 -0.12 7.50 15.74
C ARG A 92 -1.39 7.95 16.45
N SER A 93 -2.06 7.02 17.10
CA SER A 93 -3.34 7.27 17.80
C SER A 93 -3.18 7.54 19.29
N GLU A 94 -2.07 7.10 19.90
CA GLU A 94 -1.80 7.27 21.31
C GLU A 94 -0.76 8.39 21.52
N PRO A 95 -1.15 9.50 22.18
CA PRO A 95 -0.22 10.59 22.48
C PRO A 95 0.97 10.13 23.32
N GLY A 96 2.16 10.62 22.97
CA GLY A 96 3.40 10.27 23.67
C GLY A 96 3.96 8.87 23.39
N SER A 97 3.24 8.05 22.63
CA SER A 97 3.74 6.74 22.22
C SER A 97 4.91 6.88 21.23
N THR A 98 5.79 5.89 21.22
CA THR A 98 6.97 5.86 20.38
C THR A 98 7.13 4.52 19.68
N ARG A 99 7.83 4.52 18.56
CA ARG A 99 8.19 3.32 17.79
C ARG A 99 6.94 2.53 17.40
N HIS A 100 6.89 1.26 17.76
CA HIS A 100 5.84 0.31 17.38
C HIS A 100 4.54 0.45 18.18
N HIS A 101 4.57 1.20 19.30
CA HIS A 101 3.45 1.35 20.21
C HIS A 101 2.52 2.48 19.77
N GLY A 102 1.24 2.39 20.12
CA GLY A 102 0.25 3.44 19.93
C GLY A 102 -0.02 3.80 18.45
N LEU A 103 0.22 2.86 17.55
CA LEU A 103 -0.10 2.98 16.14
C LEU A 103 -1.42 2.29 15.83
N SER A 104 -2.27 2.93 15.04
CA SER A 104 -3.53 2.38 14.56
C SER A 104 -3.56 2.29 13.04
N PHE A 105 -4.26 1.27 12.52
CA PHE A 105 -4.36 1.02 11.09
C PHE A 105 -5.73 1.49 10.59
N LEU A 106 -5.76 2.55 9.81
CA LEU A 106 -6.99 3.23 9.41
C LEU A 106 -7.22 3.18 7.90
N MET A 107 -8.50 3.12 7.53
CA MET A 107 -8.99 3.34 6.17
C MET A 107 -9.49 4.78 6.06
N VAL A 108 -8.92 5.56 5.14
CA VAL A 108 -9.21 6.99 4.96
C VAL A 108 -9.80 7.23 3.58
N PRO A 109 -11.00 7.81 3.44
CA PRO A 109 -11.50 8.24 2.14
C PRO A 109 -10.65 9.42 1.65
N LEU A 110 -10.21 9.37 0.40
CA LEU A 110 -9.32 10.39 -0.15
C LEU A 110 -10.05 11.64 -0.67
N ASP A 111 -11.38 11.59 -0.71
CA ASP A 111 -12.26 12.74 -0.97
C ASP A 111 -12.72 13.44 0.31
N ALA A 112 -12.26 13.02 1.49
CA ALA A 112 -12.63 13.65 2.76
C ALA A 112 -12.11 15.09 2.83
N PRO A 113 -12.90 16.01 3.43
CA PRO A 113 -12.43 17.38 3.70
C PRO A 113 -11.11 17.36 4.48
N GLY A 114 -10.17 18.22 4.08
CA GLY A 114 -8.83 18.31 4.69
C GLY A 114 -7.79 17.38 4.06
N VAL A 115 -8.17 16.47 3.15
CA VAL A 115 -7.23 15.69 2.36
C VAL A 115 -6.76 16.49 1.15
N SER A 116 -5.45 16.56 0.94
CA SER A 116 -4.87 17.07 -0.29
C SER A 116 -3.81 16.13 -0.85
N ILE A 117 -3.78 15.98 -2.17
CA ILE A 117 -2.94 15.01 -2.86
C ILE A 117 -2.08 15.74 -3.88
N ARG A 118 -0.76 15.51 -3.82
CA ARG A 118 0.20 16.06 -4.78
C ARG A 118 0.90 14.93 -5.54
N PRO A 119 0.88 14.92 -6.87
CA PRO A 119 1.52 13.89 -7.66
C PRO A 119 3.04 13.96 -7.57
N ILE A 120 3.68 12.80 -7.54
CA ILE A 120 5.13 12.62 -7.71
C ILE A 120 5.35 11.89 -9.03
N LYS A 121 6.07 12.53 -9.94
CA LYS A 121 6.36 11.96 -11.26
C LYS A 121 7.46 10.92 -11.18
N ALA A 122 7.24 9.79 -11.84
CA ALA A 122 8.28 8.80 -12.06
C ALA A 122 9.26 9.26 -13.16
N LEU A 123 10.37 8.54 -13.32
CA LEU A 123 11.40 8.84 -14.30
C LEU A 123 10.86 8.93 -15.75
N ASN A 124 9.79 8.20 -16.04
CA ASN A 124 9.11 8.22 -17.35
C ASN A 124 8.12 9.39 -17.53
N GLY A 125 8.10 10.36 -16.60
CA GLY A 125 7.22 11.53 -16.60
C GLY A 125 5.76 11.27 -16.19
N LYS A 126 5.38 10.02 -15.89
CA LYS A 126 4.00 9.69 -15.45
C LYS A 126 3.84 9.89 -13.95
N ASP A 127 2.65 10.29 -13.55
CA ASP A 127 2.27 10.39 -12.14
C ASP A 127 2.07 8.99 -11.57
N ALA A 128 3.11 8.48 -10.90
CA ALA A 128 3.15 7.11 -10.40
C ALA A 128 2.90 7.05 -8.89
N PHE A 129 3.31 8.07 -8.16
CA PHE A 129 3.22 8.18 -6.72
C PHE A 129 2.57 9.50 -6.33
N ALA A 130 2.27 9.63 -5.06
CA ALA A 130 1.78 10.90 -4.51
C ALA A 130 2.24 11.13 -3.08
N GLU A 131 2.25 12.38 -2.71
CA GLU A 131 2.18 12.85 -1.33
C GLU A 131 0.71 13.05 -0.98
N VAL A 132 0.32 12.63 0.22
CA VAL A 132 -1.04 12.79 0.75
C VAL A 132 -0.95 13.53 2.06
N PHE A 133 -1.58 14.68 2.14
CA PHE A 133 -1.61 15.53 3.32
C PHE A 133 -2.95 15.41 4.02
N PHE A 134 -2.92 15.44 5.34
CA PHE A 134 -4.09 15.40 6.21
C PHE A 134 -4.05 16.64 7.10
N ASP A 135 -5.09 17.44 7.03
CA ASP A 135 -5.27 18.68 7.81
C ASP A 135 -6.65 18.60 8.47
N ASP A 136 -6.67 18.22 9.74
CA ASP A 136 -7.86 17.98 10.56
C ASP A 136 -8.91 17.05 9.89
N VAL A 137 -8.45 16.03 9.18
CA VAL A 137 -9.31 15.08 8.47
C VAL A 137 -10.07 14.21 9.46
N ARG A 138 -11.40 14.26 9.41
CA ARG A 138 -12.27 13.46 10.29
C ARG A 138 -12.61 12.14 9.64
N VAL A 139 -12.29 11.05 10.35
CA VAL A 139 -12.52 9.67 9.88
C VAL A 139 -13.30 8.90 10.97
N PRO A 140 -14.43 8.26 10.62
CA PRO A 140 -15.22 7.50 11.59
C PRO A 140 -14.42 6.41 12.28
N LEU A 141 -14.73 6.11 13.54
CA LEU A 141 -14.08 5.03 14.30
C LEU A 141 -14.22 3.66 13.60
N ASP A 142 -15.32 3.45 12.87
CA ASP A 142 -15.57 2.23 12.11
C ASP A 142 -14.57 1.98 10.96
N ASN A 143 -13.73 2.96 10.65
CA ASN A 143 -12.67 2.81 9.64
C ASN A 143 -11.36 2.26 10.24
N LEU A 144 -11.31 1.99 11.55
CA LEU A 144 -10.19 1.30 12.21
C LEU A 144 -10.19 -0.18 11.84
N ILE A 145 -9.07 -0.70 11.40
CA ILE A 145 -8.87 -2.13 11.18
C ILE A 145 -8.12 -2.73 12.37
N GLY A 146 -8.69 -3.77 12.96
CA GLY A 146 -8.19 -4.35 14.20
C GLY A 146 -8.57 -3.50 15.43
N ALA A 147 -7.70 -3.48 16.43
CA ALA A 147 -7.89 -2.70 17.64
C ALA A 147 -7.02 -1.44 17.65
N GLU A 148 -7.45 -0.41 18.37
CA GLU A 148 -6.68 0.81 18.58
C GLU A 148 -5.33 0.49 19.24
N GLY A 149 -4.27 1.12 18.79
CA GLY A 149 -2.90 0.87 19.25
C GLY A 149 -2.25 -0.42 18.72
N GLN A 150 -2.99 -1.28 18.02
CA GLN A 150 -2.49 -2.54 17.44
C GLN A 150 -2.13 -2.45 15.95
N GLY A 151 -2.08 -1.25 15.40
CA GLY A 151 -1.83 -1.03 13.97
C GLY A 151 -0.51 -1.58 13.47
N TRP A 152 0.53 -1.62 14.30
CA TRP A 152 1.81 -2.24 13.94
C TRP A 152 1.66 -3.72 13.63
N HIS A 153 0.93 -4.46 14.44
CA HIS A 153 0.66 -5.89 14.22
C HIS A 153 -0.09 -6.10 12.89
N VAL A 154 -1.12 -5.31 12.64
CA VAL A 154 -1.89 -5.34 11.39
C VAL A 154 -1.01 -5.03 10.18
N ALA A 155 -0.13 -4.02 10.29
CA ALA A 155 0.80 -3.67 9.21
C ALA A 155 1.81 -4.77 8.91
N MET A 156 2.35 -5.44 9.93
CA MET A 156 3.29 -6.55 9.74
C MET A 156 2.62 -7.75 9.07
N ALA A 157 1.38 -8.08 9.43
CA ALA A 157 0.60 -9.10 8.74
C ALA A 157 0.34 -8.70 7.28
N THR A 158 -0.06 -7.44 7.03
CA THR A 158 -0.25 -6.90 5.68
C THR A 158 1.02 -7.02 4.82
N ALA A 159 2.19 -6.70 5.38
CA ALA A 159 3.48 -6.88 4.71
C ALA A 159 3.80 -8.37 4.46
N GLY A 160 3.38 -9.25 5.36
CA GLY A 160 3.49 -10.70 5.20
C GLY A 160 2.66 -11.22 4.03
N PHE A 161 1.43 -10.75 3.86
CA PHE A 161 0.57 -11.11 2.72
C PHE A 161 1.18 -10.66 1.39
N GLU A 162 1.73 -9.44 1.33
CA GLU A 162 2.42 -8.92 0.14
C GLU A 162 3.60 -9.79 -0.28
N ARG A 163 4.36 -10.29 0.70
CA ARG A 163 5.55 -11.12 0.49
C ARG A 163 5.23 -12.60 0.35
N GLY A 164 3.99 -13.00 0.54
CA GLY A 164 3.54 -14.38 0.48
C GLY A 164 3.76 -15.04 -0.88
N LEU A 165 4.04 -16.34 -0.85
CA LEU A 165 4.32 -17.16 -2.03
C LEU A 165 3.18 -17.21 -3.05
N LEU A 166 1.95 -16.87 -2.66
CA LEU A 166 0.75 -16.93 -3.51
C LEU A 166 0.83 -16.02 -4.73
N LEU A 167 1.62 -14.94 -4.67
CA LEU A 167 1.72 -13.95 -5.75
C LEU A 167 2.98 -14.11 -6.61
N ARG A 168 3.98 -14.82 -6.10
CA ARG A 168 5.27 -15.03 -6.78
C ARG A 168 5.56 -16.52 -6.91
N SER A 169 4.89 -17.17 -7.86
CA SER A 169 5.16 -18.57 -8.16
C SER A 169 6.63 -18.79 -8.53
N PRO A 170 7.37 -19.67 -7.83
CA PRO A 170 8.74 -20.02 -8.20
C PRO A 170 8.84 -20.51 -9.65
N ALA A 171 7.81 -21.20 -10.13
CA ALA A 171 7.75 -21.71 -11.52
C ALA A 171 7.84 -20.58 -12.56
N ARG A 172 7.31 -19.38 -12.26
CA ARG A 172 7.43 -18.23 -13.16
C ARG A 172 8.88 -17.75 -13.29
N PHE A 173 9.61 -17.70 -12.19
CA PHE A 173 11.03 -17.34 -12.22
C PHE A 173 11.87 -18.41 -12.90
N GLN A 174 11.61 -19.67 -12.64
CA GLN A 174 12.28 -20.80 -13.30
C GLN A 174 12.02 -20.80 -14.81
N TYR A 175 10.78 -20.51 -15.24
CA TYR A 175 10.45 -20.37 -16.66
C TYR A 175 11.23 -19.22 -17.31
N THR A 176 11.25 -18.05 -16.66
CA THR A 176 11.96 -16.87 -17.17
C THR A 176 13.46 -17.13 -17.25
N ALA A 177 14.05 -17.77 -16.23
CA ALA A 177 15.47 -18.14 -16.23
C ALA A 177 15.81 -19.10 -17.37
N ARG A 178 14.97 -20.13 -17.59
CA ARG A 178 15.14 -21.06 -18.74
C ARG A 178 15.10 -20.32 -20.07
N LYS A 179 14.13 -19.42 -20.25
CA LYS A 179 14.03 -18.60 -21.47
C LYS A 179 15.24 -17.71 -21.69
N LEU A 180 15.78 -17.15 -20.61
CA LEU A 180 17.01 -16.36 -20.69
C LEU A 180 18.22 -17.23 -21.15
N VAL A 181 18.35 -18.44 -20.61
CA VAL A 181 19.40 -19.39 -21.01
C VAL A 181 19.23 -19.80 -22.48
N GLU A 182 18.01 -20.10 -22.92
CA GLU A 182 17.72 -20.43 -24.32
C GLU A 182 18.10 -19.26 -25.25
N LEU A 183 17.72 -18.02 -24.88
CA LEU A 183 18.07 -16.82 -25.62
C LEU A 183 19.59 -16.61 -25.69
N PHE A 184 20.28 -16.76 -24.56
CA PHE A 184 21.74 -16.66 -24.50
C PHE A 184 22.41 -17.67 -25.42
N LYS A 185 22.00 -18.94 -25.39
CA LYS A 185 22.52 -19.97 -26.30
C LYS A 185 22.26 -19.62 -27.76
N ALA A 186 21.07 -19.12 -28.08
CA ALA A 186 20.74 -18.71 -29.45
C ALA A 186 21.59 -17.51 -29.90
N CYS A 187 21.82 -16.53 -29.03
CA CYS A 187 22.66 -15.37 -29.35
C CYS A 187 24.13 -15.73 -29.54
N LEU A 188 24.66 -16.72 -28.82
CA LEU A 188 26.04 -17.18 -28.99
C LEU A 188 26.29 -17.81 -30.36
N LEU A 189 25.25 -18.34 -31.01
CA LEU A 189 25.36 -18.85 -32.39
C LEU A 189 25.52 -17.74 -33.44
N TYR A 190 25.22 -16.49 -33.09
CA TYR A 190 25.33 -15.31 -33.98
C TYR A 190 26.53 -14.41 -33.65
N THR A 191 27.27 -14.69 -32.59
CA THR A 191 28.52 -13.98 -32.34
C THR A 191 29.53 -14.47 -33.37
N SER A 192 29.83 -13.67 -34.37
CA SER A 192 30.98 -13.90 -35.24
C SER A 192 32.22 -14.10 -34.37
N PRO A 193 33.12 -15.02 -34.73
CA PRO A 193 34.41 -15.08 -34.07
C PRO A 193 35.03 -13.70 -34.01
N SER A 194 35.60 -13.34 -32.87
CA SER A 194 36.30 -12.08 -32.74
C SER A 194 37.38 -12.00 -33.82
N PRO A 195 37.55 -10.84 -34.48
CA PRO A 195 38.66 -10.67 -35.44
C PRO A 195 40.04 -10.88 -34.84
N ARG A 196 40.12 -11.24 -33.55
CA ARG A 196 41.34 -11.50 -32.78
C ARG A 196 41.59 -13.00 -32.54
N ASP A 197 40.67 -13.85 -32.91
CA ASP A 197 40.81 -15.30 -32.90
C ASP A 197 41.12 -15.78 -34.31
#